data_d5e3fdaad4217c859572f03a4a5b195d
#
_entry.id   d5e3fdaad4217c859572f03a4a5b195d
#
_cell.length_a   1.000
_cell.length_b   1.000
_cell.length_c   1.000
_cell.angle_alpha   90.00
_cell.angle_beta   90.00
_cell.angle_gamma   90.00
#
_symmetry.space_group_name_H-M   'P 1'
#
loop_
_entity.id
_entity.type
_entity.pdbx_description
1 polymer ?
#
loop_
_entity_poly.entity_id
_entity_poly.type
_entity_poly.pdbx_seq_one_letter_code
_entity_poly.pdbx_strand_id
1 'polypeptide(L)'
;MMNITKAVMHLIIANVLFFILAVFVPVIQDKAALYYFENPEFHWWQLFSHLFMHGSIPHLFFNMFALYSFGAPLESYFGSNRFVLFYFACGLGAGLLHMGVNYYEFHAGLDLLQSKGFEIEEAHALLKK
;
A
#
# COMPACT_ATOMS: atom_id res chain seq x y z
N MET A 1 -0.11 -22.42 -20.99
CA MET A 1 0.23 -21.07 -20.58
C MET A 1 -1.01 -20.21 -20.60
N MET A 2 -1.36 -19.58 -19.47
CA MET A 2 -2.54 -18.73 -19.43
C MET A 2 -2.28 -17.41 -20.15
N ASN A 3 -3.28 -16.96 -20.91
CA ASN A 3 -3.23 -15.64 -21.51
C ASN A 3 -3.49 -14.59 -20.42
N ILE A 4 -2.83 -13.45 -20.57
CA ILE A 4 -3.09 -12.31 -19.69
C ILE A 4 -4.52 -11.81 -19.95
N THR A 5 -5.24 -11.51 -18.88
CA THR A 5 -6.60 -11.01 -18.98
C THR A 5 -6.61 -9.48 -19.02
N LYS A 6 -7.73 -8.91 -19.48
CA LYS A 6 -7.84 -7.49 -19.74
C LYS A 6 -7.59 -6.62 -18.50
N ALA A 7 -8.28 -6.90 -17.40
CA ALA A 7 -8.13 -6.10 -16.18
C ALA A 7 -6.75 -6.30 -15.55
N VAL A 8 -6.23 -7.53 -15.54
CA VAL A 8 -4.88 -7.80 -15.05
C VAL A 8 -3.85 -7.02 -15.85
N MET A 9 -3.98 -7.01 -17.19
CA MET A 9 -3.08 -6.23 -18.04
C MET A 9 -3.12 -4.75 -17.70
N HIS A 10 -4.32 -4.18 -17.56
CA HIS A 10 -4.47 -2.76 -17.23
C HIS A 10 -3.87 -2.44 -15.86
N LEU A 11 -4.07 -3.32 -14.86
CA LEU A 11 -3.51 -3.12 -13.52
C LEU A 11 -1.99 -3.20 -13.54
N ILE A 12 -1.41 -4.13 -14.30
CA ILE A 12 0.04 -4.25 -14.44
C ILE A 12 0.60 -2.97 -15.07
N ILE A 13 -0.02 -2.50 -16.16
CA ILE A 13 0.42 -1.27 -16.83
C ILE A 13 0.35 -0.09 -15.87
N ALA A 14 -0.76 0.05 -15.14
CA ALA A 14 -0.91 1.14 -14.18
C ALA A 14 0.15 1.11 -13.09
N ASN A 15 0.44 -0.07 -12.53
CA ASN A 15 1.46 -0.22 -11.50
C ASN A 15 2.85 0.13 -12.02
N VAL A 16 3.20 -0.33 -13.22
CA VAL A 16 4.50 -0.04 -13.82
C VAL A 16 4.64 1.45 -14.11
N LEU A 17 3.59 2.08 -14.66
CA LEU A 17 3.60 3.51 -14.94
C LEU A 17 3.75 4.35 -13.66
N PHE A 18 3.03 4.01 -12.60
CA PHE A 18 3.17 4.70 -11.33
C PHE A 18 4.56 4.53 -10.75
N PHE A 19 5.15 3.34 -10.87
CA PHE A 19 6.51 3.10 -10.40
C PHE A 19 7.50 4.01 -11.14
N ILE A 20 7.39 4.07 -12.46
CA ILE A 20 8.27 4.92 -13.29
C ILE A 20 8.08 6.38 -12.92
N LEU A 21 6.83 6.84 -12.79
CA LEU A 21 6.55 8.23 -12.40
C LEU A 21 7.13 8.56 -11.02
N ALA A 22 7.02 7.65 -10.06
CA ALA A 22 7.53 7.86 -8.71
C ALA A 22 9.06 7.94 -8.69
N VAL A 23 9.75 7.22 -9.59
CA VAL A 23 11.21 7.30 -9.73
C VAL A 23 11.63 8.66 -10.27
N PHE A 24 10.94 9.17 -11.31
CA PHE A 24 11.30 10.46 -11.93
C PHE A 24 10.72 11.65 -11.18
N VAL A 25 9.63 11.49 -10.45
CA VAL A 25 8.99 12.57 -9.69
C VAL A 25 8.81 12.09 -8.24
N PRO A 26 9.85 12.24 -7.39
CA PRO A 26 9.82 11.68 -6.02
C PRO A 26 8.67 12.18 -5.14
N VAL A 27 8.10 13.35 -5.42
CA VAL A 27 6.97 13.86 -4.66
C VAL A 27 5.74 12.95 -4.77
N ILE A 28 5.62 12.19 -5.85
CA ILE A 28 4.54 11.22 -6.02
C ILE A 28 4.63 10.13 -4.95
N GLN A 29 5.84 9.63 -4.70
CA GLN A 29 6.08 8.65 -3.63
C GLN A 29 5.64 9.21 -2.27
N ASP A 30 6.03 10.44 -1.98
CA ASP A 30 5.72 11.08 -0.71
C ASP A 30 4.22 11.30 -0.50
N LYS A 31 3.49 11.61 -1.57
CA LYS A 31 2.06 11.92 -1.49
C LYS A 31 1.17 10.68 -1.62
N ALA A 32 1.63 9.65 -2.30
CA ALA A 32 0.82 8.47 -2.62
C ALA A 32 1.08 7.29 -1.68
N ALA A 33 2.21 7.26 -0.98
CA ALA A 33 2.50 6.22 -0.01
C ALA A 33 1.53 6.29 1.18
N LEU A 34 1.24 5.14 1.77
CA LEU A 34 0.33 5.09 2.91
C LEU A 34 1.09 5.41 4.19
N TYR A 35 0.73 6.52 4.81
CA TYR A 35 1.23 6.91 6.12
C TYR A 35 0.24 6.50 7.21
N TYR A 36 0.74 6.37 8.43
CA TYR A 36 -0.09 6.13 9.60
C TYR A 36 -1.05 7.31 9.80
N PHE A 37 -2.30 7.05 10.21
CA PHE A 37 -3.34 8.09 10.24
C PHE A 37 -3.04 9.24 11.21
N GLU A 38 -2.23 9.03 12.25
CA GLU A 38 -1.81 10.09 13.16
C GLU A 38 -0.61 10.90 12.63
N ASN A 39 -0.01 10.47 11.52
CA ASN A 39 1.07 11.22 10.88
C ASN A 39 0.48 12.40 10.10
N PRO A 40 1.05 13.63 10.24
CA PRO A 40 0.56 14.80 9.50
C PRO A 40 0.58 14.63 7.98
N GLU A 41 1.41 13.72 7.46
CA GLU A 41 1.49 13.44 6.03
C GLU A 41 0.40 12.50 5.54
N PHE A 42 -0.44 11.97 6.45
CA PHE A 42 -1.53 11.06 6.07
C PHE A 42 -2.63 11.81 5.35
N HIS A 43 -3.10 11.22 4.24
CA HIS A 43 -4.28 11.66 3.51
C HIS A 43 -5.14 10.44 3.17
N TRP A 44 -6.45 10.62 3.14
CA TRP A 44 -7.39 9.50 2.96
C TRP A 44 -7.18 8.76 1.63
N TRP A 45 -6.77 9.46 0.56
CA TRP A 45 -6.56 8.83 -0.75
C TRP A 45 -5.42 7.82 -0.74
N GLN A 46 -4.54 7.87 0.26
CA GLN A 46 -3.41 6.95 0.35
C GLN A 46 -3.85 5.51 0.58
N LEU A 47 -5.06 5.30 1.12
CA LEU A 47 -5.64 3.96 1.23
C LEU A 47 -5.83 3.30 -0.12
N PHE A 48 -6.00 4.09 -1.17
CA PHE A 48 -6.13 3.59 -2.54
C PHE A 48 -4.81 3.69 -3.31
N SER A 49 -4.12 4.83 -3.23
CA SER A 49 -2.91 5.05 -4.01
C SER A 49 -1.74 4.15 -3.59
N HIS A 50 -1.68 3.71 -2.33
CA HIS A 50 -0.59 2.83 -1.89
C HIS A 50 -0.54 1.50 -2.64
N LEU A 51 -1.66 1.07 -3.22
CA LEU A 51 -1.72 -0.16 -4.02
C LEU A 51 -0.78 -0.12 -5.22
N PHE A 52 -0.49 1.07 -5.73
CA PHE A 52 0.35 1.27 -6.90
C PHE A 52 1.76 1.70 -6.55
N MET A 53 2.09 1.81 -5.24
CA MET A 53 3.40 2.25 -4.79
C MET A 53 4.27 1.03 -4.45
N HIS A 54 5.46 1.01 -4.99
CA HIS A 54 6.41 -0.08 -4.75
C HIS A 54 7.78 0.51 -4.41
N GLY A 55 8.41 -0.03 -3.36
CA GLY A 55 9.66 0.52 -2.86
C GLY A 55 10.90 0.10 -3.64
N SER A 56 10.81 -0.94 -4.47
CA SER A 56 11.96 -1.46 -5.20
C SER A 56 11.51 -2.24 -6.44
N ILE A 57 12.44 -2.44 -7.38
CA ILE A 57 12.19 -3.23 -8.58
C ILE A 57 11.82 -4.69 -8.25
N PRO A 58 12.52 -5.39 -7.33
CA PRO A 58 12.08 -6.73 -6.95
C PRO A 58 10.67 -6.78 -6.37
N HIS A 59 10.30 -5.80 -5.54
CA HIS A 59 8.96 -5.72 -4.97
C HIS A 59 7.91 -5.57 -6.07
N LEU A 60 8.14 -4.67 -7.02
CA LEU A 60 7.25 -4.49 -8.17
C LEU A 60 7.15 -5.79 -8.97
N PHE A 61 8.29 -6.42 -9.26
CA PHE A 61 8.31 -7.64 -10.07
C PHE A 61 7.50 -8.76 -9.42
N PHE A 62 7.72 -9.04 -8.13
CA PHE A 62 6.99 -10.10 -7.45
C PHE A 62 5.51 -9.82 -7.34
N ASN A 63 5.13 -8.56 -7.12
CA ASN A 63 3.71 -8.18 -7.09
C ASN A 63 3.06 -8.37 -8.46
N MET A 64 3.73 -7.97 -9.52
CA MET A 64 3.18 -8.12 -10.88
C MET A 64 3.12 -9.58 -11.29
N PHE A 65 4.11 -10.37 -10.89
CA PHE A 65 4.10 -11.81 -11.13
C PHE A 65 2.92 -12.48 -10.40
N ALA A 66 2.69 -12.13 -9.14
CA ALA A 66 1.56 -12.65 -8.38
C ALA A 66 0.22 -12.19 -9.00
N LEU A 67 0.13 -10.93 -9.40
CA LEU A 67 -1.06 -10.41 -10.05
C LEU A 67 -1.37 -11.15 -11.34
N TYR A 68 -0.36 -11.43 -12.15
CA TYR A 68 -0.54 -12.21 -13.36
C TYR A 68 -0.93 -13.65 -13.05
N SER A 69 -0.19 -14.32 -12.15
CA SER A 69 -0.35 -15.74 -11.88
C SER A 69 -1.68 -16.08 -11.21
N PHE A 70 -2.14 -15.23 -10.29
CA PHE A 70 -3.38 -15.46 -9.55
C PHE A 70 -4.54 -14.62 -10.07
N GLY A 71 -4.26 -13.41 -10.57
CA GLY A 71 -5.29 -12.51 -11.03
C GLY A 71 -5.94 -12.95 -12.32
N ALA A 72 -5.16 -13.45 -13.28
CA ALA A 72 -5.72 -13.88 -14.55
C ALA A 72 -6.77 -15.00 -14.39
N PRO A 73 -6.50 -16.09 -13.62
CA PRO A 73 -7.53 -17.07 -13.35
C PRO A 73 -8.75 -16.51 -12.63
N LEU A 74 -8.55 -15.63 -11.67
CA LEU A 74 -9.65 -15.01 -10.91
C LEU A 74 -10.50 -14.12 -11.80
N GLU A 75 -9.88 -13.34 -12.66
CA GLU A 75 -10.61 -12.50 -13.62
C GLU A 75 -11.41 -13.36 -14.60
N SER A 76 -10.82 -14.46 -15.07
CA SER A 76 -11.49 -15.39 -15.99
C SER A 76 -12.72 -16.01 -15.32
N TYR A 77 -12.65 -16.28 -14.02
CA TYR A 77 -13.75 -16.88 -13.27
C TYR A 77 -14.83 -15.86 -12.90
N PHE A 78 -14.43 -14.69 -12.37
CA PHE A 78 -15.38 -13.70 -11.84
C PHE A 78 -15.82 -12.67 -12.86
N GLY A 79 -15.07 -12.46 -13.92
CA GLY A 79 -15.25 -11.35 -14.85
C GLY A 79 -14.46 -10.12 -14.43
N SER A 80 -14.21 -9.23 -15.40
CA SER A 80 -13.33 -8.09 -15.19
C SER A 80 -13.82 -7.12 -14.10
N ASN A 81 -15.11 -6.79 -14.10
CA ASN A 81 -15.66 -5.83 -13.13
C ASN A 81 -15.56 -6.34 -11.69
N ARG A 82 -15.92 -7.62 -11.48
CA ARG A 82 -15.84 -8.23 -10.16
C ARG A 82 -14.40 -8.41 -9.70
N PHE A 83 -13.50 -8.73 -10.63
CA PHE A 83 -12.09 -8.87 -10.32
C PHE A 83 -11.49 -7.56 -9.87
N VAL A 84 -11.77 -6.45 -10.58
CA VAL A 84 -11.27 -5.12 -10.21
C VAL A 84 -11.79 -4.73 -8.82
N LEU A 85 -13.07 -4.95 -8.56
CA LEU A 85 -13.65 -4.69 -7.25
C LEU A 85 -12.96 -5.51 -6.16
N PHE A 86 -12.72 -6.78 -6.43
CA PHE A 86 -12.01 -7.68 -5.52
C PHE A 86 -10.58 -7.20 -5.27
N TYR A 87 -9.89 -6.78 -6.31
CA TYR A 87 -8.51 -6.27 -6.21
C TYR A 87 -8.44 -5.05 -5.28
N PHE A 88 -9.32 -4.07 -5.51
CA PHE A 88 -9.33 -2.87 -4.67
C PHE A 88 -9.82 -3.15 -3.25
N ALA A 89 -10.78 -4.06 -3.09
CA ALA A 89 -11.26 -4.44 -1.77
C ALA A 89 -10.16 -5.12 -0.94
N CYS A 90 -9.39 -6.01 -1.56
CA CYS A 90 -8.27 -6.66 -0.89
C CYS A 90 -7.17 -5.66 -0.54
N GLY A 91 -6.87 -4.74 -1.46
CA GLY A 91 -5.88 -3.70 -1.21
C GLY A 91 -6.29 -2.74 -0.10
N LEU A 92 -7.56 -2.32 -0.10
CA LEU A 92 -8.08 -1.47 0.97
C LEU A 92 -8.06 -2.20 2.30
N GLY A 93 -8.48 -3.47 2.32
CA GLY A 93 -8.45 -4.30 3.53
C GLY A 93 -7.04 -4.48 4.07
N ALA A 94 -6.07 -4.71 3.18
CA ALA A 94 -4.66 -4.82 3.56
C ALA A 94 -4.14 -3.51 4.15
N GLY A 95 -4.51 -2.36 3.55
CA GLY A 95 -4.14 -1.05 4.07
C GLY A 95 -4.73 -0.78 5.44
N LEU A 96 -6.00 -1.12 5.65
CA LEU A 96 -6.65 -0.96 6.94
C LEU A 96 -6.04 -1.88 8.01
N LEU A 97 -5.71 -3.12 7.64
CA LEU A 97 -5.04 -4.04 8.55
C LEU A 97 -3.67 -3.52 8.95
N HIS A 98 -2.90 -3.05 7.97
CA HIS A 98 -1.59 -2.44 8.21
C HIS A 98 -1.72 -1.24 9.14
N MET A 99 -2.73 -0.41 8.93
CA MET A 99 -3.03 0.74 9.79
C MET A 99 -3.33 0.29 11.23
N GLY A 100 -4.11 -0.79 11.40
CA GLY A 100 -4.42 -1.34 12.71
C GLY A 100 -3.19 -1.86 13.44
N VAL A 101 -2.30 -2.56 12.71
CA VAL A 101 -1.03 -3.03 13.28
C VAL A 101 -0.16 -1.85 13.69
N ASN A 102 -0.07 -0.83 12.84
CA ASN A 102 0.68 0.39 13.15
C ASN A 102 0.10 1.12 14.36
N TYR A 103 -1.23 1.15 14.50
CA TYR A 103 -1.87 1.73 15.67
C TYR A 103 -1.42 1.04 16.95
N TYR A 104 -1.46 -0.29 16.96
CA TYR A 104 -1.03 -1.06 18.12
C TYR A 104 0.45 -0.82 18.44
N GLU A 105 1.31 -0.89 17.44
CA GLU A 105 2.76 -0.71 17.64
C GLU A 105 3.09 0.71 18.08
N PHE A 106 2.44 1.72 17.50
CA PHE A 106 2.67 3.11 17.86
C PHE A 106 2.29 3.37 19.31
N HIS A 107 1.10 2.94 19.73
CA HIS A 107 0.64 3.17 21.11
C HIS A 107 1.42 2.34 22.12
N ALA A 108 1.81 1.12 21.76
CA ALA A 108 2.70 0.32 22.61
C ALA A 108 4.07 0.99 22.79
N GLY A 109 4.59 1.57 21.69
CA GLY A 109 5.82 2.34 21.73
C GLY A 109 5.73 3.59 22.58
N LEU A 110 4.59 4.32 22.49
CA LEU A 110 4.34 5.47 23.34
C LEU A 110 4.35 5.10 24.81
N ASP A 111 3.63 4.04 25.18
CA ASP A 111 3.55 3.59 26.56
C ASP A 111 4.93 3.21 27.09
N LEU A 112 5.71 2.52 26.28
CA LEU A 112 7.07 2.13 26.63
C LEU A 112 7.96 3.34 26.86
N LEU A 113 7.89 4.33 25.97
CA LEU A 113 8.71 5.54 26.09
C LEU A 113 8.29 6.36 27.29
N GLN A 114 6.99 6.49 27.55
CA GLN A 114 6.49 7.18 28.74
C GLN A 114 6.96 6.49 30.03
N SER A 115 6.98 5.16 30.05
CA SER A 115 7.46 4.41 31.21
C SER A 115 8.95 4.63 31.45
N LYS A 116 9.69 5.03 30.44
CA LYS A 116 11.13 5.34 30.55
C LYS A 116 11.41 6.82 30.81
N GLY A 117 10.36 7.63 31.04
CA GLY A 117 10.50 9.03 31.40
C GLY A 117 10.44 10.02 30.24
N PHE A 118 10.12 9.58 29.03
CA PHE A 118 9.91 10.49 27.89
C PHE A 118 8.56 11.19 28.02
N GLU A 119 8.51 12.46 27.65
CA GLU A 119 7.26 13.18 27.56
C GLU A 119 6.50 12.76 26.32
N ILE A 120 5.17 12.98 26.31
CA ILE A 120 4.30 12.56 25.22
C ILE A 120 4.77 13.17 23.88
N GLU A 121 5.14 14.45 23.88
CA GLU A 121 5.58 15.12 22.65
C GLU A 121 6.88 14.52 22.11
N GLU A 122 7.83 14.21 23.00
CA GLU A 122 9.09 13.58 22.61
C GLU A 122 8.86 12.19 22.04
N ALA A 123 7.97 11.40 22.68
CA ALA A 123 7.63 10.06 22.22
C ALA A 123 6.97 10.11 20.85
N HIS A 124 6.05 11.05 20.61
CA HIS A 124 5.43 11.24 19.31
C HIS A 124 6.46 11.59 18.24
N ALA A 125 7.41 12.46 18.56
CA ALA A 125 8.46 12.84 17.62
C ALA A 125 9.33 11.65 17.21
N LEU A 126 9.64 10.76 18.15
CA LEU A 126 10.47 9.58 17.88
C LEU A 126 9.76 8.52 17.05
N LEU A 127 8.44 8.37 17.24
CA LEU A 127 7.64 7.34 16.58
C LEU A 127 6.95 7.82 15.30
N LYS A 128 7.09 9.09 14.99
CA LYS A 128 6.44 9.71 13.83
C LYS A 128 7.13 9.27 12.54
N LYS A 129 6.51 8.34 11.82
CA LYS A 129 6.95 7.91 10.49
C LYS A 129 5.78 7.43 9.66
#